data_e780eab28c13d556041fe004ffe1385a
#
_entry.id   e780eab28c13d556041fe004ffe1385a
#
_cell.length_a   1.000
_cell.length_b   1.000
_cell.length_c   1.000
_cell.angle_alpha   90.00
_cell.angle_beta   90.00
_cell.angle_gamma   90.00
#
_symmetry.space_group_name_H-M   'P 1'
#
loop_
_entity.id
_entity.type
_entity.pdbx_description
1 polymer ?
#
loop_
_entity_poly.entity_id
_entity_poly.type
_entity_poly.pdbx_seq_one_letter_code
_entity_poly.pdbx_strand_id
1 'polypeptide(L)'
;TSSFRREFQFKRIRNDLEYKTIRGNVDTRISKLSKKDYDGIILSKAGIKSLNLNHLISEEFSTEKIMPSAGQGIVSIQCREDDKDIINMLSKVNDELSSISAISERKVLSILEGDCHTPVGVFSKLKNDDFEITGELFSIDGKKRYFKTIKDKVSNYLNASIELGNYLKVEAKNNYKK
;
A
#
# COMPACT_ATOMS: atom_id res chain seq x y z
N THR A 1 2.52 -13.63 6.80
CA THR A 1 1.89 -12.74 5.81
C THR A 1 1.75 -13.45 4.46
N SER A 2 0.74 -13.08 3.66
CA SER A 2 0.60 -13.52 2.27
C SER A 2 1.00 -12.44 1.27
N SER A 3 1.53 -11.32 1.74
CA SER A 3 1.93 -10.19 0.92
C SER A 3 3.44 -10.22 0.70
N PHE A 4 3.88 -10.41 -0.53
CA PHE A 4 5.29 -10.34 -0.90
C PHE A 4 5.91 -8.98 -0.55
N ARG A 5 5.16 -7.88 -0.75
CA ARG A 5 5.59 -6.56 -0.33
C ARG A 5 5.95 -6.52 1.16
N ARG A 6 5.07 -7.02 2.04
CA ARG A 6 5.34 -7.05 3.49
C ARG A 6 6.50 -7.97 3.82
N GLU A 7 6.50 -9.16 3.25
CA GLU A 7 7.57 -10.15 3.47
C GLU A 7 8.94 -9.57 3.12
N PHE A 8 9.10 -8.99 1.93
CA PHE A 8 10.41 -8.50 1.47
C PHE A 8 10.87 -7.25 2.24
N GLN A 9 9.95 -6.36 2.62
CA GLN A 9 10.28 -5.24 3.50
C GLN A 9 10.74 -5.72 4.89
N PHE A 10 10.02 -6.67 5.47
CA PHE A 10 10.37 -7.21 6.79
C PHE A 10 11.67 -8.02 6.76
N LYS A 11 11.94 -8.80 5.73
CA LYS A 11 13.22 -9.52 5.56
C LYS A 11 14.43 -8.60 5.59
N ARG A 12 14.29 -7.35 5.21
CA ARG A 12 15.35 -6.34 5.30
C ARG A 12 15.59 -5.84 6.73
N ILE A 13 14.61 -5.94 7.60
CA ILE A 13 14.67 -5.51 9.00
C ILE A 13 14.99 -6.68 9.93
N ARG A 14 14.41 -7.84 9.61
CA ARG A 14 14.48 -9.06 10.41
C ARG A 14 14.68 -10.26 9.48
N ASN A 15 15.93 -10.48 9.04
CA ASN A 15 16.33 -11.58 8.17
C ASN A 15 16.42 -12.93 8.92
N ASP A 16 16.35 -12.90 10.23
CA ASP A 16 16.34 -14.04 11.13
C ASP A 16 14.97 -14.73 11.25
N LEU A 17 13.89 -14.12 10.73
CA LEU A 17 12.53 -14.65 10.81
C LEU A 17 12.19 -15.58 9.65
N GLU A 18 11.42 -16.61 9.94
CA GLU A 18 10.77 -17.45 8.93
C GLU A 18 9.43 -16.83 8.54
N TYR A 19 9.19 -16.67 7.24
CA TYR A 19 7.96 -16.06 6.71
C TYR A 19 7.04 -17.11 6.12
N LYS A 20 5.84 -17.24 6.70
CA LYS A 20 4.81 -18.20 6.29
C LYS A 20 3.59 -17.50 5.73
N THR A 21 2.97 -18.14 4.73
CA THR A 21 1.70 -17.67 4.15
C THR A 21 0.55 -17.86 5.14
N ILE A 22 -0.28 -16.83 5.32
CA ILE A 22 -1.50 -16.90 6.11
C ILE A 22 -2.68 -16.34 5.31
N ARG A 23 -3.75 -17.10 5.19
CA ARG A 23 -4.99 -16.72 4.47
C ARG A 23 -6.16 -16.63 5.43
N GLY A 24 -7.19 -15.91 5.00
CA GLY A 24 -8.42 -15.61 5.74
C GLY A 24 -8.60 -14.12 5.95
N ASN A 25 -9.75 -13.73 6.46
CA ASN A 25 -10.02 -12.38 6.93
C ASN A 25 -9.26 -12.09 8.25
N VAL A 26 -9.41 -10.90 8.80
CA VAL A 26 -8.65 -10.46 9.99
C VAL A 26 -8.92 -11.39 11.17
N ASP A 27 -10.19 -11.71 11.46
CA ASP A 27 -10.57 -12.58 12.58
C ASP A 27 -9.95 -13.97 12.47
N THR A 28 -10.02 -14.57 11.28
CA THR A 28 -9.43 -15.88 11.01
C THR A 28 -7.92 -15.88 11.23
N ARG A 29 -7.23 -14.82 10.81
CA ARG A 29 -5.78 -14.70 10.99
C ARG A 29 -5.41 -14.54 12.46
N ILE A 30 -6.17 -13.73 13.21
CA ILE A 30 -5.96 -13.54 14.66
C ILE A 30 -6.19 -14.88 15.40
N SER A 31 -7.23 -15.63 15.04
CA SER A 31 -7.50 -16.95 15.62
C SER A 31 -6.35 -17.94 15.41
N LYS A 32 -5.67 -17.91 14.27
CA LYS A 32 -4.48 -18.74 14.01
C LYS A 32 -3.29 -18.35 14.88
N LEU A 33 -3.11 -17.06 15.17
CA LEU A 33 -2.10 -16.60 16.11
C LEU A 33 -2.38 -17.15 17.53
N SER A 34 -3.65 -17.06 17.97
CA SER A 34 -4.07 -17.56 19.29
C SER A 34 -3.86 -19.08 19.45
N LYS A 35 -3.94 -19.84 18.35
CA LYS A 35 -3.65 -21.28 18.31
C LYS A 35 -2.16 -21.64 18.26
N LYS A 36 -1.28 -20.63 18.28
CA LYS A 36 0.18 -20.76 18.18
C LYS A 36 0.68 -21.37 16.86
N ASP A 37 -0.11 -21.25 15.80
CA ASP A 37 0.33 -21.64 14.45
C ASP A 37 1.42 -20.68 13.91
N TYR A 38 1.47 -19.46 14.47
CA TYR A 38 2.42 -18.39 14.15
C TYR A 38 2.83 -17.64 15.41
N ASP A 39 4.06 -17.15 15.47
CA ASP A 39 4.57 -16.30 16.56
C ASP A 39 4.12 -14.85 16.39
N GLY A 40 3.84 -14.43 15.15
CA GLY A 40 3.37 -13.08 14.82
C GLY A 40 2.67 -13.02 13.48
N ILE A 41 1.78 -12.05 13.31
CA ILE A 41 1.08 -11.78 12.05
C ILE A 41 1.15 -10.29 11.70
N ILE A 42 1.21 -9.99 10.42
CA ILE A 42 1.26 -8.60 9.92
C ILE A 42 -0.08 -8.27 9.28
N LEU A 43 -0.77 -7.28 9.85
CA LEU A 43 -2.07 -6.81 9.38
C LEU A 43 -2.06 -5.31 9.10
N SER A 44 -3.07 -4.81 8.40
CA SER A 44 -3.29 -3.37 8.29
C SER A 44 -3.96 -2.86 9.58
N LYS A 45 -3.47 -1.73 10.10
CA LYS A 45 -4.04 -1.09 11.29
C LYS A 45 -5.52 -0.73 11.08
N ALA A 46 -5.89 -0.24 9.90
CA ALA A 46 -7.27 0.09 9.56
C ALA A 46 -8.22 -1.11 9.73
N GLY A 47 -7.80 -2.31 9.27
CA GLY A 47 -8.60 -3.52 9.43
C GLY A 47 -8.77 -3.96 10.89
N ILE A 48 -7.74 -3.78 11.72
CA ILE A 48 -7.84 -4.07 13.16
C ILE A 48 -8.74 -3.06 13.87
N LYS A 49 -8.60 -1.77 13.54
CA LYS A 49 -9.41 -0.70 14.10
C LYS A 49 -10.90 -0.86 13.78
N SER A 50 -11.25 -1.21 12.56
CA SER A 50 -12.65 -1.40 12.15
C SER A 50 -13.37 -2.53 12.90
N LEU A 51 -12.60 -3.46 13.49
CA LEU A 51 -13.10 -4.55 14.31
C LEU A 51 -12.99 -4.26 15.82
N ASN A 52 -12.59 -3.05 16.23
CA ASN A 52 -12.37 -2.66 17.63
C ASN A 52 -11.32 -3.53 18.35
N LEU A 53 -10.34 -4.08 17.63
CA LEU A 53 -9.31 -4.99 18.15
C LEU A 53 -7.96 -4.30 18.40
N ASN A 54 -7.95 -2.97 18.64
CA ASN A 54 -6.71 -2.21 18.85
C ASN A 54 -5.83 -2.75 19.99
N HIS A 55 -6.45 -3.33 21.02
CA HIS A 55 -5.74 -3.91 22.17
C HIS A 55 -4.86 -5.12 21.81
N LEU A 56 -5.04 -5.69 20.61
CA LEU A 56 -4.21 -6.80 20.11
C LEU A 56 -2.98 -6.33 19.33
N ILE A 57 -2.80 -5.02 19.11
CA ILE A 57 -1.64 -4.48 18.40
C ILE A 57 -0.45 -4.45 19.35
N SER A 58 0.57 -5.26 19.06
CA SER A 58 1.82 -5.29 19.81
C SER A 58 2.81 -4.22 19.35
N GLU A 59 2.88 -3.97 18.04
CA GLU A 59 3.76 -2.95 17.44
C GLU A 59 3.08 -2.32 16.23
N GLU A 60 3.25 -1.01 16.08
CA GLU A 60 2.81 -0.23 14.93
C GLU A 60 4.03 0.28 14.16
N PHE A 61 4.07 0.02 12.86
CA PHE A 61 5.16 0.46 11.99
C PHE A 61 4.78 1.76 11.27
N SER A 62 5.71 2.71 11.24
CA SER A 62 5.57 3.91 10.42
C SER A 62 5.61 3.57 8.93
N THR A 63 5.07 4.44 8.09
CA THR A 63 5.05 4.29 6.64
C THR A 63 6.45 4.36 6.01
N GLU A 64 7.41 4.97 6.70
CA GLU A 64 8.81 4.99 6.31
C GLU A 64 9.50 3.65 6.58
N LYS A 65 9.12 2.96 7.66
CA LYS A 65 9.68 1.65 8.03
C LYS A 65 9.08 0.53 7.18
N ILE A 66 7.75 0.54 7.04
CA ILE A 66 7.00 -0.44 6.22
C ILE A 66 6.03 0.32 5.32
N MET A 67 6.44 0.50 4.07
CA MET A 67 5.64 1.23 3.09
C MET A 67 4.34 0.48 2.76
N PRO A 68 3.18 1.14 2.81
CA PRO A 68 1.89 0.52 2.51
C PRO A 68 1.74 0.15 1.02
N SER A 69 0.71 -0.60 0.69
CA SER A 69 0.26 -0.75 -0.70
C SER A 69 -0.47 0.51 -1.16
N ALA A 70 -0.51 0.74 -2.46
CA ALA A 70 -1.24 1.85 -3.04
C ALA A 70 -2.70 1.91 -2.56
N GLY A 71 -3.11 3.05 -2.05
CA GLY A 71 -4.45 3.31 -1.51
C GLY A 71 -4.74 2.65 -0.15
N GLN A 72 -3.77 2.08 0.54
CA GLN A 72 -4.02 1.43 1.82
C GLN A 72 -4.43 2.45 2.89
N GLY A 73 -5.58 2.20 3.51
CA GLY A 73 -6.16 3.08 4.53
C GLY A 73 -7.15 4.11 3.97
N ILE A 74 -7.28 4.20 2.65
CA ILE A 74 -8.28 5.05 1.99
C ILE A 74 -9.56 4.23 1.77
N VAL A 75 -10.69 4.78 2.18
CA VAL A 75 -12.02 4.20 1.93
C VAL A 75 -12.56 4.78 0.63
N SER A 76 -12.97 3.92 -0.29
CA SER A 76 -13.61 4.34 -1.54
C SER A 76 -15.07 3.88 -1.59
N ILE A 77 -15.93 4.71 -2.15
CA ILE A 77 -17.34 4.40 -2.40
C ILE A 77 -17.54 4.32 -3.91
N GLN A 78 -18.14 3.24 -4.38
CA GLN A 78 -18.43 3.04 -5.79
C GLN A 78 -19.93 3.20 -6.04
N CYS A 79 -20.30 3.93 -7.09
CA CYS A 79 -21.67 4.05 -7.58
C CYS A 79 -21.70 3.85 -9.10
N ARG A 80 -22.89 3.78 -9.68
CA ARG A 80 -23.05 3.75 -11.14
C ARG A 80 -22.65 5.10 -11.73
N GLU A 81 -22.05 5.08 -12.92
CA GLU A 81 -21.52 6.25 -13.61
C GLU A 81 -22.62 7.22 -14.07
N ASP A 82 -23.81 6.71 -14.37
CA ASP A 82 -24.98 7.45 -14.84
C ASP A 82 -25.90 7.97 -13.70
N ASP A 83 -25.65 7.58 -12.44
CA ASP A 83 -26.46 7.95 -11.27
C ASP A 83 -26.05 9.32 -10.71
N LYS A 84 -26.52 10.38 -11.37
CA LYS A 84 -26.16 11.77 -11.03
C LYS A 84 -26.53 12.16 -9.60
N ASP A 85 -27.65 11.65 -9.08
CA ASP A 85 -28.13 11.98 -7.73
C ASP A 85 -27.18 11.38 -6.67
N ILE A 86 -26.79 10.14 -6.83
CA ILE A 86 -25.82 9.50 -5.94
C ILE A 86 -24.44 10.15 -6.07
N ILE A 87 -23.98 10.45 -7.28
CA ILE A 87 -22.70 11.14 -7.50
C ILE A 87 -22.68 12.49 -6.78
N ASN A 88 -23.75 13.30 -6.91
CA ASN A 88 -23.86 14.58 -6.22
C ASN A 88 -23.89 14.44 -4.69
N MET A 89 -24.49 13.36 -4.18
CA MET A 89 -24.52 13.08 -2.75
C MET A 89 -23.15 12.67 -2.24
N LEU A 90 -22.45 11.78 -2.95
CA LEU A 90 -21.12 11.28 -2.59
C LEU A 90 -20.03 12.36 -2.71
N SER A 91 -20.17 13.31 -3.64
CA SER A 91 -19.22 14.42 -3.78
C SER A 91 -19.10 15.27 -2.50
N LYS A 92 -20.16 15.34 -1.68
CA LYS A 92 -20.17 16.11 -0.43
C LYS A 92 -19.34 15.48 0.69
N VAL A 93 -19.05 14.19 0.60
CA VAL A 93 -18.22 13.46 1.58
C VAL A 93 -16.83 13.12 1.04
N ASN A 94 -16.54 13.56 -0.18
CA ASN A 94 -15.22 13.36 -0.78
C ASN A 94 -14.18 14.25 -0.09
N ASP A 95 -13.08 13.65 0.33
CA ASP A 95 -11.89 14.34 0.82
C ASP A 95 -10.87 14.49 -0.32
N GLU A 96 -10.59 15.73 -0.71
CA GLU A 96 -9.75 16.03 -1.88
C GLU A 96 -8.31 15.52 -1.71
N LEU A 97 -7.72 15.67 -0.52
CA LEU A 97 -6.35 15.23 -0.27
C LEU A 97 -6.23 13.70 -0.32
N SER A 98 -7.22 13.00 0.24
CA SER A 98 -7.31 11.54 0.12
C SER A 98 -7.52 11.09 -1.32
N SER A 99 -8.31 11.83 -2.11
CA SER A 99 -8.50 11.55 -3.54
C SER A 99 -7.21 11.70 -4.33
N ILE A 100 -6.47 12.80 -4.11
CA ILE A 100 -5.16 13.01 -4.74
C ILE A 100 -4.21 11.87 -4.38
N SER A 101 -4.14 11.50 -3.11
CA SER A 101 -3.31 10.37 -2.65
C SER A 101 -3.70 9.06 -3.35
N ALA A 102 -4.99 8.73 -3.38
CA ALA A 102 -5.49 7.51 -4.00
C ALA A 102 -5.15 7.47 -5.51
N ILE A 103 -5.41 8.56 -6.22
CA ILE A 103 -5.14 8.67 -7.67
C ILE A 103 -3.65 8.54 -7.93
N SER A 104 -2.81 9.25 -7.17
CA SER A 104 -1.36 9.25 -7.30
C SER A 104 -0.76 7.86 -7.11
N GLU A 105 -1.09 7.22 -6.00
CA GLU A 105 -0.54 5.91 -5.64
C GLU A 105 -1.02 4.81 -6.61
N ARG A 106 -2.30 4.84 -6.99
CA ARG A 106 -2.86 3.91 -7.97
C ARG A 106 -2.32 4.15 -9.39
N LYS A 107 -1.93 5.39 -9.73
CA LYS A 107 -1.29 5.70 -11.02
C LYS A 107 0.05 4.98 -11.14
N VAL A 108 0.86 4.97 -10.08
CA VAL A 108 2.12 4.19 -10.04
C VAL A 108 1.86 2.70 -10.25
N LEU A 109 0.88 2.14 -9.51
CA LEU A 109 0.51 0.72 -9.64
C LEU A 109 0.03 0.37 -11.05
N SER A 110 -0.77 1.24 -11.67
CA SER A 110 -1.26 1.09 -13.05
C SER A 110 -0.12 1.06 -14.07
N ILE A 111 0.89 1.92 -13.95
CA ILE A 111 2.06 1.93 -14.85
C ILE A 111 2.89 0.67 -14.72
N LEU A 112 3.01 0.14 -13.50
CA LEU A 112 3.64 -1.14 -13.25
C LEU A 112 2.80 -2.33 -13.73
N GLU A 113 1.54 -2.11 -14.12
CA GLU A 113 0.55 -3.16 -14.41
C GLU A 113 0.50 -4.17 -13.26
N GLY A 114 0.61 -3.61 -12.03
CA GLY A 114 0.73 -4.41 -10.81
C GLY A 114 -0.61 -4.89 -10.30
N ASP A 115 -0.58 -6.00 -9.62
CA ASP A 115 -1.70 -6.63 -8.93
C ASP A 115 -1.42 -6.83 -7.43
N CYS A 116 -2.25 -7.62 -6.75
CA CYS A 116 -2.08 -7.91 -5.32
C CYS A 116 -0.86 -8.82 -5.02
N HIS A 117 -0.24 -9.42 -6.02
CA HIS A 117 0.99 -10.21 -5.88
C HIS A 117 2.25 -9.40 -6.17
N THR A 118 2.12 -8.26 -6.82
CA THR A 118 3.24 -7.38 -7.12
C THR A 118 3.84 -6.84 -5.82
N PRO A 119 5.15 -7.04 -5.59
CA PRO A 119 5.81 -6.63 -4.35
C PRO A 119 6.13 -5.13 -4.32
N VAL A 120 5.10 -4.29 -4.47
CA VAL A 120 5.21 -2.83 -4.54
C VAL A 120 4.55 -2.14 -3.33
N GLY A 121 5.27 -1.22 -2.73
CA GLY A 121 4.75 -0.22 -1.81
C GLY A 121 4.75 1.16 -2.46
N VAL A 122 3.70 1.93 -2.24
CA VAL A 122 3.61 3.33 -2.68
C VAL A 122 2.95 4.13 -1.58
N PHE A 123 3.50 5.28 -1.29
CA PHE A 123 2.93 6.18 -0.30
C PHE A 123 3.13 7.64 -0.72
N SER A 124 2.07 8.43 -0.65
CA SER A 124 2.08 9.86 -0.92
C SER A 124 1.89 10.66 0.38
N LYS A 125 2.54 11.82 0.45
CA LYS A 125 2.39 12.80 1.51
C LYS A 125 2.05 14.14 0.89
N LEU A 126 1.00 14.78 1.41
CA LEU A 126 0.61 16.13 1.05
C LEU A 126 0.73 17.02 2.28
N LYS A 127 1.41 18.15 2.13
CA LYS A 127 1.54 19.13 3.19
C LYS A 127 1.53 20.54 2.57
N ASN A 128 0.50 21.31 2.85
CA ASN A 128 0.25 22.59 2.18
C ASN A 128 0.17 22.39 0.65
N ASP A 129 1.06 23.07 -0.10
CA ASP A 129 1.19 22.94 -1.55
C ASP A 129 2.28 21.93 -1.99
N ASP A 130 2.94 21.28 -1.03
CA ASP A 130 4.01 20.33 -1.32
C ASP A 130 3.45 18.91 -1.41
N PHE A 131 3.87 18.20 -2.45
CA PHE A 131 3.56 16.81 -2.74
C PHE A 131 4.83 15.97 -2.74
N GLU A 132 4.81 14.87 -2.03
CA GLU A 132 5.88 13.87 -2.04
C GLU A 132 5.28 12.51 -2.31
N ILE A 133 5.82 11.77 -3.27
CA ILE A 133 5.44 10.38 -3.52
C ILE A 133 6.66 9.48 -3.50
N THR A 134 6.58 8.40 -2.74
CA THR A 134 7.65 7.42 -2.61
C THR A 134 7.16 6.06 -3.08
N GLY A 135 7.98 5.38 -3.85
CA GLY A 135 7.73 4.02 -4.31
C GLY A 135 8.87 3.07 -3.97
N GLU A 136 8.51 1.88 -3.57
CA GLU A 136 9.41 0.77 -3.30
C GLU A 136 8.92 -0.47 -4.02
N LEU A 137 9.73 -1.00 -4.92
CA LEU A 137 9.43 -2.20 -5.69
C LEU A 137 10.53 -3.23 -5.44
N PHE A 138 10.15 -4.49 -5.30
CA PHE A 138 11.12 -5.59 -5.21
C PHE A 138 11.09 -6.47 -6.46
N SER A 139 12.20 -7.13 -6.75
CA SER A 139 12.20 -8.25 -7.68
C SER A 139 11.31 -9.39 -7.16
N ILE A 140 10.85 -10.27 -8.05
CA ILE A 140 9.94 -11.38 -7.69
C ILE A 140 10.54 -12.34 -6.64
N ASP A 141 11.87 -12.43 -6.59
CA ASP A 141 12.62 -13.21 -5.60
C ASP A 141 12.97 -12.42 -4.32
N GLY A 142 12.61 -11.14 -4.26
CA GLY A 142 12.87 -10.23 -3.14
C GLY A 142 14.33 -9.77 -2.97
N LYS A 143 15.25 -10.17 -3.86
CA LYS A 143 16.68 -9.88 -3.72
C LYS A 143 17.06 -8.46 -4.13
N LYS A 144 16.37 -7.88 -5.11
CA LYS A 144 16.61 -6.52 -5.57
C LYS A 144 15.51 -5.60 -5.09
N ARG A 145 15.90 -4.40 -4.71
CA ARG A 145 15.02 -3.32 -4.30
C ARG A 145 15.23 -2.11 -5.18
N TYR A 146 14.14 -1.58 -5.69
CA TYR A 146 14.08 -0.34 -6.45
C TYR A 146 13.30 0.68 -5.62
N PHE A 147 13.89 1.85 -5.40
CA PHE A 147 13.32 2.83 -4.48
C PHE A 147 13.57 4.22 -5.02
N LYS A 148 12.53 5.05 -5.04
CA LYS A 148 12.65 6.48 -5.40
C LYS A 148 11.58 7.30 -4.67
N THR A 149 11.96 8.51 -4.30
CA THR A 149 11.05 9.57 -3.83
C THR A 149 11.08 10.70 -4.84
N ILE A 150 9.90 11.22 -5.20
CA ILE A 150 9.73 12.40 -6.02
C ILE A 150 9.02 13.45 -5.20
N LYS A 151 9.52 14.69 -5.26
CA LYS A 151 8.95 15.86 -4.60
C LYS A 151 8.54 16.88 -5.66
N ASP A 152 7.35 17.42 -5.53
CA ASP A 152 6.79 18.39 -6.45
C ASP A 152 5.71 19.24 -5.75
N LYS A 153 4.98 20.08 -6.49
CA LYS A 153 3.78 20.74 -6.01
C LYS A 153 2.56 19.85 -6.15
N VAL A 154 1.55 20.11 -5.31
CA VAL A 154 0.27 19.38 -5.40
C VAL A 154 -0.33 19.50 -6.80
N SER A 155 -0.22 20.65 -7.44
CA SER A 155 -0.72 20.85 -8.82
C SER A 155 -0.11 19.90 -9.86
N ASN A 156 1.05 19.30 -9.58
CA ASN A 156 1.78 18.41 -10.49
C ASN A 156 1.79 16.94 -10.03
N TYR A 157 0.94 16.56 -9.08
CA TYR A 157 0.91 15.23 -8.44
C TYR A 157 0.86 14.08 -9.45
N LEU A 158 0.11 14.27 -10.55
CA LEU A 158 -0.08 13.22 -11.55
C LEU A 158 1.20 12.96 -12.36
N ASN A 159 1.91 14.02 -12.76
CA ASN A 159 3.20 13.88 -13.46
C ASN A 159 4.27 13.25 -12.58
N ALA A 160 4.36 13.66 -11.30
CA ALA A 160 5.26 13.05 -10.33
C ALA A 160 4.98 11.54 -10.15
N SER A 161 3.70 11.16 -10.14
CA SER A 161 3.29 9.75 -10.06
C SER A 161 3.66 8.95 -11.31
N ILE A 162 3.51 9.56 -12.48
CA ILE A 162 3.89 8.96 -13.77
C ILE A 162 5.41 8.79 -13.82
N GLU A 163 6.19 9.79 -13.43
CA GLU A 163 7.64 9.71 -13.37
C GLU A 163 8.10 8.58 -12.46
N LEU A 164 7.54 8.49 -11.25
CA LEU A 164 7.87 7.43 -10.30
C LEU A 164 7.57 6.04 -10.85
N GLY A 165 6.37 5.85 -11.43
CA GLY A 165 5.97 4.58 -12.01
C GLY A 165 6.89 4.13 -13.15
N ASN A 166 7.23 5.06 -14.06
CA ASN A 166 8.14 4.80 -15.17
C ASN A 166 9.55 4.47 -14.68
N TYR A 167 10.07 5.22 -13.70
CA TYR A 167 11.36 4.94 -13.10
C TYR A 167 11.43 3.51 -12.54
N LEU A 168 10.46 3.14 -11.71
CA LEU A 168 10.42 1.80 -11.11
C LEU A 168 10.31 0.70 -12.18
N LYS A 169 9.48 0.91 -13.22
CA LYS A 169 9.32 -0.05 -14.32
C LYS A 169 10.60 -0.26 -15.11
N VAL A 170 11.31 0.82 -15.44
CA VAL A 170 12.57 0.79 -16.20
C VAL A 170 13.68 0.11 -15.39
N GLU A 171 13.88 0.53 -14.13
CA GLU A 171 14.90 -0.04 -13.26
C GLU A 171 14.68 -1.53 -12.99
N ALA A 172 13.44 -1.94 -12.79
CA ALA A 172 13.13 -3.33 -12.50
C ALA A 172 13.16 -4.25 -13.72
N LYS A 173 13.12 -3.73 -14.96
CA LYS A 173 13.18 -4.51 -16.21
C LYS A 173 12.24 -5.71 -16.21
N ASN A 174 11.01 -5.53 -15.70
CA ASN A 174 9.99 -6.56 -15.51
C ASN A 174 10.34 -7.71 -14.52
N ASN A 175 11.44 -7.62 -13.78
CA ASN A 175 11.84 -8.62 -12.79
C ASN A 175 10.91 -8.76 -11.57
N TYR A 176 9.83 -8.03 -11.51
CA TYR A 176 8.84 -8.01 -10.42
C TYR A 176 7.53 -8.71 -10.80
N LYS A 177 7.42 -9.20 -12.02
CA LYS A 177 6.27 -9.95 -12.55
C LYS A 177 6.61 -11.43 -12.66
N LYS A 178 5.58 -12.29 -12.55
CA LYS A 178 5.69 -13.71 -12.89
C LYS A 178 5.54 -13.91 -14.39
#